data_4e6787f4a32fc181f7ee7ef1b8d46bd2
#
_entry.id   4e6787f4a32fc181f7ee7ef1b8d46bd2
#
_cell.length_a   1.000
_cell.length_b   1.000
_cell.length_c   1.000
_cell.angle_alpha   90.00
_cell.angle_beta   90.00
_cell.angle_gamma   90.00
#
_symmetry.space_group_name_H-M   'P 1'
#
loop_
_entity.id
_entity.type
_entity.pdbx_description
1 polymer ?
#
loop_
_entity_poly.entity_id
_entity_poly.type
_entity_poly.pdbx_seq_one_letter_code
_entity_poly.pdbx_strand_id
1 'polypeptide(L)'
;YGITTDIIVGFPGETKEDFADTLDVVNKAAFGRVHAFKFSPRKGTEAAKYKETVTPADKTARVNELINRAENVAQEFQKRNFGVVHRVLVETFEEDYATGYTSNYIKVYIKDKERKLTLGEFVEVRLISNYKEGCLAEVV
;
A
#
# COMPACT_ATOMS: atom_id res chain seq x y z
N TYR A 1 -9.79 -6.20 8.94
CA TYR A 1 -10.04 -5.27 7.84
C TYR A 1 -8.77 -4.58 7.41
N GLY A 2 -8.47 -4.62 6.11
CA GLY A 2 -7.42 -3.81 5.51
C GLY A 2 -7.98 -2.45 5.15
N ILE A 3 -7.32 -1.39 5.61
CA ILE A 3 -7.70 -0.03 5.29
C ILE A 3 -6.66 0.53 4.32
N THR A 4 -7.09 1.19 3.26
CA THR A 4 -6.22 1.89 2.33
C THR A 4 -6.49 3.39 2.41
N THR A 5 -5.49 4.21 2.10
CA THR A 5 -5.64 5.67 2.11
C THR A 5 -4.68 6.34 1.13
N ASP A 6 -5.02 7.56 0.76
CA ASP A 6 -4.17 8.45 -0.02
C ASP A 6 -3.69 9.58 0.88
N ILE A 7 -2.39 9.86 0.87
CA ILE A 7 -1.80 10.91 1.68
C ILE A 7 -0.96 11.83 0.80
N ILE A 8 -1.19 13.14 0.95
CA ILE A 8 -0.41 14.17 0.28
C ILE A 8 0.52 14.82 1.30
N VAL A 9 1.80 14.87 1.01
CA VAL A 9 2.80 15.55 1.84
C VAL A 9 3.29 16.83 1.18
N GLY A 10 3.79 17.76 2.00
CA GLY A 10 4.31 19.04 1.50
C GLY A 10 3.25 20.03 1.12
N PHE A 11 2.03 19.88 1.63
CA PHE A 11 0.96 20.87 1.43
C PHE A 11 1.41 22.23 2.00
N PRO A 12 1.05 23.35 1.36
CA PRO A 12 1.42 24.68 1.88
C PRO A 12 1.00 24.84 3.35
N GLY A 13 1.96 25.23 4.19
CA GLY A 13 1.74 25.38 5.63
C GLY A 13 2.05 24.14 6.46
N GLU A 14 2.32 22.98 5.83
CA GLU A 14 2.70 21.78 6.58
C GLU A 14 4.03 21.99 7.32
N THR A 15 4.00 21.83 8.63
CA THR A 15 5.19 21.91 9.48
C THR A 15 5.80 20.53 9.68
N LYS A 16 6.98 20.48 10.29
CA LYS A 16 7.60 19.21 10.68
C LYS A 16 6.72 18.45 11.67
N GLU A 17 6.08 19.15 12.57
CA GLU A 17 5.15 18.58 13.55
C GLU A 17 3.91 18.01 12.88
N ASP A 18 3.37 18.72 11.89
CA ASP A 18 2.23 18.22 11.11
C ASP A 18 2.59 16.94 10.38
N PHE A 19 3.77 16.87 9.79
CA PHE A 19 4.24 15.66 9.12
C PHE A 19 4.47 14.52 10.11
N ALA A 20 5.01 14.80 11.29
CA ALA A 20 5.16 13.80 12.34
C ALA A 20 3.81 13.23 12.76
N ASP A 21 2.77 14.04 12.83
CA ASP A 21 1.41 13.60 13.13
C ASP A 21 0.88 12.68 12.02
N THR A 22 1.21 12.97 10.76
CA THR A 22 0.85 12.10 9.62
C THR A 22 1.49 10.72 9.77
N LEU A 23 2.77 10.65 10.11
CA LEU A 23 3.46 9.38 10.34
C LEU A 23 2.85 8.60 11.51
N ASP A 24 2.46 9.31 12.56
CA ASP A 24 1.83 8.70 13.73
C ASP A 24 0.47 8.08 13.37
N VAL A 25 -0.33 8.75 12.56
CA VAL A 25 -1.60 8.22 12.05
C VAL A 25 -1.38 6.95 11.24
N VAL A 26 -0.35 6.93 10.38
CA VAL A 26 -0.01 5.74 9.59
C VAL A 26 0.32 4.56 10.50
N ASN A 27 1.10 4.80 11.56
CA ASN A 27 1.43 3.75 12.53
C ASN A 27 0.20 3.23 13.28
N LYS A 28 -0.65 4.13 13.76
CA LYS A 28 -1.82 3.78 14.59
C LYS A 28 -2.94 3.13 13.79
N ALA A 29 -3.18 3.61 12.58
CA ALA A 29 -4.26 3.10 11.75
C ALA A 29 -3.92 1.75 11.09
N ALA A 30 -2.65 1.38 11.05
CA ALA A 30 -2.17 0.13 10.46
C ALA A 30 -2.72 -0.09 9.05
N PHE A 31 -2.61 0.92 8.20
CA PHE A 31 -3.10 0.84 6.83
C PHE A 31 -2.44 -0.32 6.08
N GLY A 32 -3.24 -1.09 5.36
CA GLY A 32 -2.73 -2.14 4.50
C GLY A 32 -2.03 -1.59 3.27
N ARG A 33 -2.41 -0.40 2.84
CA ARG A 33 -1.79 0.29 1.71
C ARG A 33 -1.97 1.80 1.84
N VAL A 34 -0.87 2.53 1.58
CA VAL A 34 -0.87 4.00 1.55
C VAL A 34 -0.36 4.44 0.18
N HIS A 35 -1.15 5.26 -0.50
CA HIS A 35 -0.71 5.94 -1.71
C HIS A 35 -0.18 7.32 -1.31
N ALA A 36 1.12 7.51 -1.44
CA ALA A 36 1.79 8.73 -1.01
C ALA A 36 2.10 9.64 -2.20
N PHE A 37 1.74 10.92 -2.08
CA PHE A 37 1.94 11.91 -3.13
C PHE A 37 2.59 13.17 -2.55
N LYS A 38 3.45 13.82 -3.35
CA LYS A 38 3.93 15.16 -3.04
C LYS A 38 2.88 16.16 -3.51
N PHE A 39 2.66 17.20 -2.71
CA PHE A 39 1.80 18.30 -3.15
C PHE A 39 2.36 18.93 -4.44
N SER A 40 1.49 19.16 -5.40
CA SER A 40 1.80 19.87 -6.64
C SER A 40 0.66 20.84 -6.93
N PRO A 41 0.95 22.15 -7.07
CA PRO A 41 -0.09 23.11 -7.41
C PRO A 41 -0.77 22.76 -8.74
N ARG A 42 -2.09 22.72 -8.73
CA ARG A 42 -2.86 22.47 -9.95
C ARG A 42 -3.68 23.72 -10.29
N LYS A 43 -3.51 24.21 -11.51
CA LYS A 43 -4.21 25.38 -12.03
C LYS A 43 -5.72 25.23 -11.83
N GLY A 44 -6.35 26.28 -11.32
CA GLY A 44 -7.79 26.33 -11.09
C GLY A 44 -8.24 25.85 -9.71
N THR A 45 -7.32 25.37 -8.87
CA THR A 45 -7.63 24.98 -7.50
C THR A 45 -7.33 26.11 -6.52
N GLU A 46 -8.03 26.12 -5.38
CA GLU A 46 -7.77 27.06 -4.29
C GLU A 46 -6.37 26.90 -3.72
N ALA A 47 -5.93 25.64 -3.56
CA ALA A 47 -4.61 25.33 -3.02
C ALA A 47 -3.46 25.84 -3.88
N ALA A 48 -3.68 25.98 -5.20
CA ALA A 48 -2.66 26.54 -6.10
C ALA A 48 -2.34 28.01 -5.81
N LYS A 49 -3.25 28.71 -5.13
CA LYS A 49 -3.09 30.12 -4.75
C LYS A 49 -2.32 30.29 -3.44
N TYR A 50 -2.15 29.22 -2.67
CA TYR A 50 -1.44 29.29 -1.39
C TYR A 50 0.05 29.41 -1.62
N LYS A 51 0.70 30.18 -0.77
CA LYS A 51 2.17 30.30 -0.78
C LYS A 51 2.77 28.96 -0.34
N GLU A 52 3.61 28.38 -1.17
CA GLU A 52 4.33 27.17 -0.80
C GLU A 52 5.38 27.47 0.26
N THR A 53 5.34 26.70 1.35
CA THR A 53 6.24 26.84 2.50
C THR A 53 7.19 25.65 2.61
N VAL A 54 6.95 24.58 1.86
CA VAL A 54 7.76 23.36 1.88
C VAL A 54 8.59 23.30 0.60
N THR A 55 9.92 23.22 0.75
CA THR A 55 10.83 23.15 -0.40
C THR A 55 10.66 21.85 -1.16
N PRO A 56 11.01 21.80 -2.47
CA PRO A 56 10.99 20.55 -3.23
C PRO A 56 11.82 19.42 -2.58
N ALA A 57 12.97 19.78 -1.99
CA ALA A 57 13.82 18.81 -1.28
C ALA A 57 13.10 18.22 -0.06
N ASP A 58 12.43 19.07 0.72
CA ASP A 58 11.67 18.62 1.89
C ASP A 58 10.46 17.77 1.49
N LYS A 59 9.76 18.13 0.42
CA LYS A 59 8.67 17.32 -0.12
C LYS A 59 9.15 15.91 -0.48
N THR A 60 10.29 15.82 -1.16
CA THR A 60 10.87 14.54 -1.56
C THR A 60 11.28 13.73 -0.33
N ALA A 61 11.93 14.35 0.64
CA ALA A 61 12.32 13.68 1.88
C ALA A 61 11.09 13.15 2.64
N ARG A 62 10.04 13.96 2.73
CA ARG A 62 8.81 13.59 3.44
C ARG A 62 8.07 12.45 2.75
N VAL A 63 7.94 12.49 1.42
CA VAL A 63 7.24 11.41 0.70
C VAL A 63 8.01 10.10 0.81
N ASN A 64 9.33 10.14 0.74
CA ASN A 64 10.16 8.93 0.88
C ASN A 64 10.06 8.34 2.28
N GLU A 65 10.08 9.17 3.32
CA GLU A 65 9.91 8.72 4.70
C GLU A 65 8.52 8.12 4.92
N LEU A 66 7.49 8.73 4.36
CA LEU A 66 6.13 8.21 4.43
C LEU A 66 6.02 6.85 3.73
N ILE A 67 6.58 6.70 2.54
CA ILE A 67 6.59 5.44 1.81
C ILE A 67 7.27 4.34 2.63
N ASN A 68 8.45 4.62 3.18
CA ASN A 68 9.17 3.65 4.00
C ASN A 68 8.38 3.25 5.24
N ARG A 69 7.75 4.20 5.92
CA ARG A 69 6.95 3.94 7.10
C ARG A 69 5.73 3.10 6.75
N ALA A 70 5.05 3.45 5.66
CA ALA A 70 3.87 2.73 5.19
C ALA A 70 4.22 1.28 4.78
N GLU A 71 5.36 1.08 4.13
CA GLU A 71 5.81 -0.27 3.78
C GLU A 71 6.05 -1.13 5.02
N ASN A 72 6.70 -0.57 6.05
CA ASN A 72 6.93 -1.29 7.30
C ASN A 72 5.62 -1.66 7.99
N VAL A 73 4.67 -0.74 8.04
CA VAL A 73 3.35 -0.98 8.63
C VAL A 73 2.59 -2.04 7.83
N ALA A 74 2.64 -1.97 6.51
CA ALA A 74 1.99 -2.95 5.64
C ALA A 74 2.59 -4.35 5.82
N GLN A 75 3.90 -4.45 5.93
CA GLN A 75 4.58 -5.73 6.17
C GLN A 75 4.18 -6.34 7.51
N GLU A 76 4.09 -5.54 8.57
CA GLU A 76 3.63 -6.02 9.88
C GLU A 76 2.18 -6.48 9.84
N PHE A 77 1.32 -5.77 9.11
CA PHE A 77 -0.06 -6.18 8.87
C PHE A 77 -0.12 -7.53 8.14
N GLN A 78 0.71 -7.70 7.10
CA GLN A 78 0.78 -8.94 6.34
C GLN A 78 1.26 -10.11 7.20
N LYS A 79 2.27 -9.88 8.07
CA LYS A 79 2.78 -10.91 8.99
C LYS A 79 1.69 -11.47 9.90
N ARG A 80 0.76 -10.64 10.34
CA ARG A 80 -0.35 -11.09 11.19
C ARG A 80 -1.31 -12.02 10.46
N ASN A 81 -1.23 -12.05 9.13
CA ASN A 81 -2.07 -12.89 8.29
C ASN A 81 -1.35 -14.15 7.79
N PHE A 82 -0.09 -14.36 8.14
CA PHE A 82 0.63 -15.57 7.74
C PHE A 82 -0.04 -16.78 8.39
N GLY A 83 -0.22 -17.85 7.60
CA GLY A 83 -0.89 -19.07 8.04
C GLY A 83 -2.42 -19.00 8.00
N VAL A 84 -2.98 -17.82 7.77
CA VAL A 84 -4.44 -17.63 7.67
C VAL A 84 -4.89 -17.94 6.24
N VAL A 85 -6.01 -18.64 6.12
CA VAL A 85 -6.60 -18.98 4.82
C VAL A 85 -7.51 -17.82 4.39
N HIS A 86 -7.33 -17.39 3.16
CA HIS A 86 -8.13 -16.33 2.54
C HIS A 86 -8.71 -16.80 1.22
N ARG A 87 -9.90 -16.32 0.89
CA ARG A 87 -10.49 -16.51 -0.42
C ARG A 87 -10.07 -15.35 -1.32
N VAL A 88 -9.50 -15.68 -2.47
CA VAL A 88 -8.92 -14.71 -3.40
C VAL A 88 -9.50 -14.90 -4.79
N LEU A 89 -9.87 -13.81 -5.43
CA LEU A 89 -10.24 -13.80 -6.84
C LEU A 89 -8.98 -13.67 -7.68
N VAL A 90 -8.75 -14.60 -8.59
CA VAL A 90 -7.62 -14.53 -9.53
C VAL A 90 -7.90 -13.43 -10.55
N GLU A 91 -7.12 -12.35 -10.52
CA GLU A 91 -7.35 -11.17 -11.36
C GLU A 91 -6.35 -11.03 -12.50
N THR A 92 -5.08 -11.37 -12.25
CA THR A 92 -4.03 -11.25 -13.26
C THR A 92 -3.01 -12.36 -13.13
N PHE A 93 -2.16 -12.47 -14.15
CA PHE A 93 -0.94 -13.29 -14.10
C PHE A 93 0.26 -12.38 -14.24
N GLU A 94 1.24 -12.52 -13.35
CA GLU A 94 2.52 -11.80 -13.41
C GLU A 94 3.63 -12.84 -13.38
N GLU A 95 4.38 -12.96 -14.47
CA GLU A 95 5.41 -13.99 -14.61
C GLU A 95 4.83 -15.39 -14.35
N ASP A 96 5.38 -16.13 -13.37
CA ASP A 96 4.93 -17.46 -13.01
C ASP A 96 3.86 -17.48 -11.90
N TYR A 97 3.28 -16.31 -11.59
CA TYR A 97 2.34 -16.15 -10.49
C TYR A 97 0.96 -15.74 -10.96
N ALA A 98 -0.07 -16.36 -10.39
CA ALA A 98 -1.41 -15.82 -10.42
C ALA A 98 -1.53 -14.81 -9.28
N THR A 99 -2.14 -13.66 -9.53
CA THR A 99 -2.27 -12.61 -8.53
C THR A 99 -3.70 -12.20 -8.30
N GLY A 100 -3.96 -11.72 -7.11
CA GLY A 100 -5.26 -11.20 -6.70
C GLY A 100 -5.13 -10.56 -5.32
N TYR A 101 -6.27 -10.21 -4.74
CA TYR A 101 -6.30 -9.57 -3.42
C TYR A 101 -7.18 -10.33 -2.46
N THR A 102 -6.76 -10.39 -1.19
CA THR A 102 -7.61 -10.87 -0.11
C THR A 102 -8.72 -9.84 0.16
N SER A 103 -9.73 -10.22 0.95
CA SER A 103 -10.80 -9.30 1.32
C SER A 103 -10.30 -8.11 2.14
N ASN A 104 -9.14 -8.22 2.78
CA ASN A 104 -8.49 -7.14 3.52
C ASN A 104 -7.34 -6.47 2.74
N TYR A 105 -7.39 -6.55 1.41
CA TYR A 105 -6.53 -5.81 0.47
C TYR A 105 -5.05 -6.18 0.48
N ILE A 106 -4.71 -7.41 0.86
CA ILE A 106 -3.34 -7.92 0.71
C ILE A 106 -3.22 -8.52 -0.67
N LYS A 107 -2.23 -8.04 -1.45
CA LYS A 107 -1.92 -8.64 -2.75
C LYS A 107 -1.26 -9.99 -2.52
N VAL A 108 -1.72 -11.01 -3.22
CA VAL A 108 -1.16 -12.36 -3.12
C VAL A 108 -0.56 -12.79 -4.43
N TYR A 109 0.52 -13.55 -4.33
CA TYR A 109 1.24 -14.15 -5.45
C TYR A 109 1.19 -15.65 -5.25
N ILE A 110 0.45 -16.33 -6.14
CA ILE A 110 0.25 -17.78 -6.09
C ILE A 110 1.07 -18.39 -7.21
N LYS A 111 2.06 -19.22 -6.88
CA LYS A 111 2.89 -19.85 -7.90
C LYS A 111 2.04 -20.75 -8.79
N ASP A 112 2.02 -20.41 -10.06
CA ASP A 112 1.19 -21.10 -11.07
C ASP A 112 1.90 -21.12 -12.42
N LYS A 113 3.09 -21.68 -12.43
CA LYS A 113 3.95 -21.75 -13.63
C LYS A 113 3.25 -22.44 -14.79
N GLU A 114 2.42 -23.44 -14.50
CA GLU A 114 1.70 -24.20 -15.51
C GLU A 114 0.35 -23.61 -15.91
N ARG A 115 0.01 -22.43 -15.35
CA ARG A 115 -1.25 -21.72 -15.65
C ARG A 115 -2.49 -22.58 -15.44
N LYS A 116 -2.55 -23.29 -14.32
CA LYS A 116 -3.70 -24.13 -13.94
C LYS A 116 -4.88 -23.32 -13.42
N LEU A 117 -4.60 -22.12 -12.86
CA LEU A 117 -5.63 -21.23 -12.36
C LEU A 117 -6.21 -20.39 -13.50
N THR A 118 -7.47 -20.04 -13.38
CA THR A 118 -8.20 -19.30 -14.41
C THR A 118 -8.56 -17.90 -13.91
N LEU A 119 -8.40 -16.89 -14.76
CA LEU A 119 -8.85 -15.53 -14.44
C LEU A 119 -10.33 -15.55 -14.08
N GLY A 120 -10.69 -14.85 -13.02
CA GLY A 120 -12.06 -14.73 -12.56
C GLY A 120 -12.51 -15.86 -11.62
N GLU A 121 -11.68 -16.87 -11.36
CA GLU A 121 -12.03 -17.89 -10.37
C GLU A 121 -11.63 -17.48 -8.96
N PHE A 122 -12.38 -17.97 -7.99
CA PHE A 122 -12.02 -17.82 -6.57
C PHE A 122 -11.25 -19.04 -6.11
N VAL A 123 -10.16 -18.80 -5.37
CA VAL A 123 -9.37 -19.87 -4.77
C VAL A 123 -9.14 -19.59 -3.30
N GLU A 124 -9.03 -20.63 -2.49
CA GLU A 124 -8.65 -20.50 -1.09
C GLU A 124 -7.14 -20.70 -0.99
N VAL A 125 -6.48 -19.73 -0.37
CA VAL A 125 -5.02 -19.70 -0.24
C VAL A 125 -4.60 -19.44 1.20
N ARG A 126 -3.42 -19.96 1.56
CA ARG A 126 -2.78 -19.67 2.82
C ARG A 126 -1.59 -18.75 2.58
N LEU A 127 -1.52 -17.63 3.28
CA LEU A 127 -0.41 -16.70 3.16
C LEU A 127 0.84 -17.27 3.85
N ILE A 128 1.99 -17.15 3.19
CA ILE A 128 3.24 -17.80 3.62
C ILE A 128 4.26 -16.79 4.12
N SER A 129 4.57 -15.78 3.31
CA SER A 129 5.65 -14.83 3.60
C SER A 129 5.45 -13.55 2.82
N ASN A 130 6.19 -12.49 3.20
CA ASN A 130 6.23 -11.26 2.42
C ASN A 130 6.89 -11.51 1.06
N TYR A 131 6.36 -10.90 0.02
CA TYR A 131 6.89 -10.98 -1.33
C TYR A 131 6.46 -9.74 -2.11
N LYS A 132 7.42 -9.00 -2.66
CA LYS A 132 7.15 -7.75 -3.40
C LYS A 132 6.18 -6.85 -2.63
N GLU A 133 5.05 -6.48 -3.24
CA GLU A 133 4.03 -5.61 -2.62
C GLU A 133 3.11 -6.33 -1.64
N GLY A 134 3.17 -7.63 -1.56
CA GLY A 134 2.22 -8.41 -0.77
C GLY A 134 2.82 -9.68 -0.20
N CYS A 135 2.17 -10.79 -0.43
CA CYS A 135 2.55 -12.08 0.15
C CYS A 135 2.57 -13.19 -0.89
N LEU A 136 3.53 -14.12 -0.73
CA LEU A 136 3.42 -15.42 -1.36
C LEU A 136 2.28 -16.18 -0.69
N ALA A 137 1.54 -16.94 -1.48
CA ALA A 137 0.44 -17.76 -1.00
C ALA A 137 0.44 -19.11 -1.72
N GLU A 138 -0.13 -20.10 -1.06
CA GLU A 138 -0.33 -21.42 -1.66
C GLU A 138 -1.81 -21.78 -1.63
N VAL A 139 -2.27 -22.50 -2.67
CA VAL A 139 -3.64 -23.01 -2.73
C VAL A 139 -3.81 -24.10 -1.67
N VAL A 140 -4.87 -23.98 -0.93
CA VAL A 140 -5.20 -24.94 0.13
C VAL A 140 -5.93 -26.14 -0.44
#